data_ab3181b33ec347dfae6f9dae5d426171
#
_entry.id   ab3181b33ec347dfae6f9dae5d426171
#
_cell.length_a   1.000
_cell.length_b   1.000
_cell.length_c   1.000
_cell.angle_alpha   90.00
_cell.angle_beta   90.00
_cell.angle_gamma   90.00
#
_symmetry.space_group_name_H-M   'P 1'
#
loop_
_entity.id
_entity.type
_entity.pdbx_description
1 polymer ?
#
loop_
_entity_poly.entity_id
_entity_poly.type
_entity_poly.pdbx_seq_one_letter_code
_entity_poly.pdbx_strand_id
1 'polypeptide(L)'
;FTDVDIYDDYVRLLQYPFPSPIGRTAISFYHYYIEDTVYVERDLCYHLQFIPANSQDFGFRGELYVLADSTLHVKKCNLYMPHNSDVNWVKDMKIEQEFTKLDNGEWVLTKDDMVAEMHINNLLQDLLVVRNTRLSDYAFDELPKQLFKGKAKIRHDMDAMNRDEAYWNKYRQVDLTKSESSMDSFIHRMENSKGFKYIILGVRALMENYVEVAHAKKTEENKENRSYFDLGPINTFLSNNFVDGIRLRLAGRTMAALNPHFFWNGYGAYGLKSHEWYYGHVLTYSFNKKKNSPFEFPMRNLTFEVGHDITSPSDDNLLHNKDNFFMTLRATTQDQMYLYQRQKLGFVYETDWGFRFDTNIRWQSNRTVGNLHYYKVNTGEEVKKIRTTEVSAGLNYNPGVTYVNTKQQRLPINLDSPELSLRHTTGLDGFMGGQYKSNITSLGIYKRQWLGSFGYIDFNIVGKMQWNKVPFSMLIQPPVNLSIFEQEATISMMKDWEFLSDRQVFWSVAWDMNGKLLNRIPLIKKLKWREYIAAKGVWGQLTDKNNPLKNPNDDVLFKFPNNSYTFGDTPYWELVAGVHNIFKFFGIDYVRRINYLNHPNVDKWGIRMGFLMTF
;
A
#
# COMPACT_ATOMS: atom_id res chain seq x y z
N PHE A 1 4.06 -7.81 14.94
CA PHE A 1 4.08 -7.74 16.44
C PHE A 1 5.48 -7.35 16.89
N THR A 2 5.92 -6.11 16.64
CA THR A 2 7.32 -5.76 16.91
C THR A 2 7.54 -5.07 18.23
N ASP A 3 6.61 -4.23 18.70
CA ASP A 3 6.71 -3.55 19.97
C ASP A 3 5.35 -3.42 20.59
N VAL A 4 5.22 -3.87 21.81
CA VAL A 4 4.06 -3.65 22.68
C VAL A 4 4.60 -2.85 23.87
N ASP A 5 4.22 -1.59 23.99
CA ASP A 5 4.52 -0.75 25.13
C ASP A 5 3.20 -0.17 25.66
N ILE A 6 2.83 -0.56 26.87
CA ILE A 6 1.59 -0.07 27.51
C ILE A 6 1.68 1.40 27.90
N TYR A 7 2.88 1.97 27.99
CA TYR A 7 3.08 3.40 28.29
C TYR A 7 2.89 4.31 27.09
N ASP A 8 2.83 3.73 25.86
CA ASP A 8 2.35 4.45 24.69
C ASP A 8 0.83 4.70 24.78
N ASP A 9 0.33 5.75 24.17
CA ASP A 9 -1.12 5.99 24.08
C ASP A 9 -1.88 4.87 23.38
N TYR A 10 -1.22 4.18 22.44
CA TYR A 10 -1.77 3.09 21.66
C TYR A 10 -0.78 1.95 21.53
N VAL A 11 -1.23 0.76 21.84
CA VAL A 11 -0.54 -0.49 21.50
C VAL A 11 -0.86 -0.81 20.04
N ARG A 12 0.13 -0.78 19.16
CA ARG A 12 -0.07 -1.10 17.74
C ARG A 12 -0.04 -2.60 17.52
N LEU A 13 -1.19 -3.14 17.19
CA LEU A 13 -1.35 -4.54 16.83
C LEU A 13 -1.63 -4.64 15.33
N LEU A 14 -0.68 -5.24 14.57
CA LEU A 14 -0.74 -5.23 13.12
C LEU A 14 -0.70 -3.79 12.58
N GLN A 15 -1.75 -3.30 11.98
CA GLN A 15 -1.85 -1.90 11.52
C GLN A 15 -2.78 -1.03 12.37
N TYR A 16 -3.47 -1.64 13.36
CA TYR A 16 -4.48 -0.96 14.16
C TYR A 16 -3.92 -0.45 15.49
N PRO A 17 -4.20 0.79 15.88
CA PRO A 17 -3.88 1.32 17.18
C PRO A 17 -4.95 0.89 18.20
N PHE A 18 -4.60 0.02 19.12
CA PHE A 18 -5.43 -0.34 20.28
C PHE A 18 -5.16 0.67 21.40
N PRO A 19 -6.16 1.32 21.97
CA PRO A 19 -5.93 2.20 23.11
C PRO A 19 -5.23 1.44 24.25
N SER A 20 -4.16 2.04 24.76
CA SER A 20 -3.49 1.50 25.95
C SER A 20 -4.37 1.66 27.18
N PRO A 21 -4.39 0.69 28.13
CA PRO A 21 -5.17 0.83 29.35
C PRO A 21 -4.65 1.93 30.29
N ILE A 22 -3.50 2.53 30.03
CA ILE A 22 -2.96 3.65 30.80
C ILE A 22 -2.67 4.88 29.92
N GLY A 23 -3.06 4.83 28.63
CA GLY A 23 -2.93 5.93 27.69
C GLY A 23 -3.89 7.10 27.98
N ARG A 24 -3.69 8.24 27.34
CA ARG A 24 -4.48 9.46 27.54
C ARG A 24 -5.99 9.29 27.31
N THR A 25 -6.40 8.39 26.42
CA THR A 25 -7.80 8.13 26.11
C THR A 25 -8.40 6.99 26.94
N ALA A 26 -7.62 6.38 27.82
CA ALA A 26 -7.97 5.16 28.53
C ALA A 26 -9.27 5.29 29.34
N ILE A 27 -9.42 6.38 30.11
CA ILE A 27 -10.59 6.61 31.00
C ILE A 27 -11.90 6.72 30.19
N SER A 28 -11.85 7.24 28.97
CA SER A 28 -13.03 7.34 28.11
C SER A 28 -13.33 6.04 27.36
N PHE A 29 -12.37 5.14 27.27
CA PHE A 29 -12.46 3.93 26.49
C PHE A 29 -12.70 2.67 27.35
N TYR A 30 -12.17 2.63 28.59
CA TYR A 30 -12.24 1.48 29.50
C TYR A 30 -13.02 1.80 30.76
N HIS A 31 -13.65 0.76 31.32
CA HIS A 31 -14.12 0.72 32.70
C HIS A 31 -13.08 -0.01 33.56
N TYR A 32 -12.80 0.52 34.75
CA TYR A 32 -11.83 -0.05 35.69
C TYR A 32 -12.53 -0.47 36.97
N TYR A 33 -12.12 -1.61 37.50
CA TYR A 33 -12.61 -2.18 38.74
C TYR A 33 -11.41 -2.48 39.62
N ILE A 34 -11.42 -2.00 40.86
CA ILE A 34 -10.42 -2.35 41.84
C ILE A 34 -10.92 -3.67 42.47
N GLU A 35 -10.19 -4.77 42.25
CA GLU A 35 -10.55 -6.08 42.78
C GLU A 35 -10.06 -6.23 44.20
N ASP A 36 -8.78 -6.02 44.44
CA ASP A 36 -8.14 -6.15 45.75
C ASP A 36 -6.76 -5.44 45.78
N THR A 37 -6.03 -5.70 46.87
CA THR A 37 -4.64 -5.24 47.01
C THR A 37 -3.79 -6.48 47.28
N VAL A 38 -2.83 -6.76 46.41
CA VAL A 38 -2.02 -7.98 46.42
C VAL A 38 -0.53 -7.67 46.46
N TYR A 39 0.25 -8.60 46.92
CA TYR A 39 1.72 -8.55 46.75
C TYR A 39 2.11 -9.22 45.45
N VAL A 40 2.80 -8.49 44.60
CA VAL A 40 3.48 -9.02 43.41
C VAL A 40 4.98 -9.03 43.74
N GLU A 41 5.54 -10.24 43.94
CA GLU A 41 6.86 -10.44 44.53
C GLU A 41 6.96 -9.78 45.93
N ARG A 42 7.65 -8.62 46.05
CA ARG A 42 7.83 -7.88 47.30
C ARG A 42 7.06 -6.57 47.37
N ASP A 43 6.42 -6.19 46.27
CA ASP A 43 5.76 -4.92 46.11
C ASP A 43 4.26 -5.01 46.32
N LEU A 44 3.70 -4.16 47.17
CA LEU A 44 2.26 -4.07 47.38
C LEU A 44 1.64 -3.34 46.18
N CYS A 45 0.63 -3.95 45.56
CA CYS A 45 0.00 -3.43 44.35
C CYS A 45 -1.52 -3.38 44.49
N TYR A 46 -2.14 -2.36 43.92
CA TYR A 46 -3.56 -2.38 43.59
C TYR A 46 -3.77 -3.27 42.37
N HIS A 47 -4.65 -4.26 42.50
CA HIS A 47 -5.06 -5.13 41.40
C HIS A 47 -6.32 -4.54 40.78
N LEU A 48 -6.16 -4.09 39.54
CA LEU A 48 -7.21 -3.45 38.75
C LEU A 48 -7.57 -4.35 37.57
N GLN A 49 -8.86 -4.64 37.41
CA GLN A 49 -9.39 -5.19 36.18
C GLN A 49 -9.86 -4.06 35.27
N PHE A 50 -9.65 -4.17 33.96
CA PHE A 50 -10.18 -3.24 32.97
C PHE A 50 -10.84 -3.96 31.81
N ILE A 51 -11.93 -3.36 31.30
CA ILE A 51 -12.68 -3.86 30.14
C ILE A 51 -13.08 -2.69 29.25
N PRO A 52 -13.12 -2.86 27.91
CA PRO A 52 -13.65 -1.82 27.03
C PRO A 52 -15.11 -1.50 27.39
N ALA A 53 -15.47 -0.22 27.39
CA ALA A 53 -16.85 0.23 27.61
C ALA A 53 -17.81 -0.36 26.56
N ASN A 54 -17.31 -0.64 25.36
CA ASN A 54 -18.00 -1.42 24.34
C ASN A 54 -17.12 -2.64 23.97
N SER A 55 -17.62 -3.83 24.24
CA SER A 55 -16.90 -5.11 24.09
C SER A 55 -16.52 -5.44 22.64
N GLN A 56 -17.02 -4.71 21.66
CA GLN A 56 -16.73 -4.93 20.23
C GLN A 56 -15.70 -3.95 19.67
N ASP A 57 -15.40 -2.88 20.42
CA ASP A 57 -14.37 -1.94 20.02
C ASP A 57 -12.99 -2.62 20.04
N PHE A 58 -12.08 -2.12 19.17
CA PHE A 58 -10.69 -2.58 19.13
C PHE A 58 -9.96 -2.12 20.40
N GLY A 59 -10.01 -2.94 21.42
CA GLY A 59 -9.38 -2.71 22.70
C GLY A 59 -9.10 -4.01 23.43
N PHE A 60 -8.27 -3.96 24.45
CA PHE A 60 -7.96 -5.09 25.31
C PHE A 60 -8.92 -5.14 26.50
N ARG A 61 -9.12 -6.30 27.07
CA ARG A 61 -9.51 -6.48 28.46
C ARG A 61 -8.30 -6.97 29.23
N GLY A 62 -8.26 -6.77 30.54
CA GLY A 62 -7.11 -7.28 31.26
C GLY A 62 -7.01 -6.84 32.70
N GLU A 63 -5.82 -6.98 33.22
CA GLU A 63 -5.46 -6.72 34.60
C GLU A 63 -4.22 -5.83 34.67
N LEU A 64 -4.23 -4.89 35.59
CA LEU A 64 -3.10 -4.05 35.92
C LEU A 64 -2.75 -4.22 37.40
N TYR A 65 -1.48 -4.38 37.68
CA TYR A 65 -0.94 -4.40 39.05
C TYR A 65 -0.13 -3.12 39.22
N VAL A 66 -0.73 -2.15 39.90
CA VAL A 66 -0.19 -0.80 40.08
C VAL A 66 0.36 -0.67 41.47
N LEU A 67 1.60 -0.21 41.62
CA LEU A 67 2.22 -0.02 42.93
C LEU A 67 1.34 0.84 43.86
N ALA A 68 1.16 0.37 45.09
CA ALA A 68 0.42 1.09 46.12
C ALA A 68 1.33 2.11 46.83
N ASP A 69 2.12 2.86 46.08
CA ASP A 69 3.00 3.93 46.56
C ASP A 69 2.74 5.24 45.81
N SER A 70 3.52 6.26 46.09
CA SER A 70 3.37 7.58 45.45
C SER A 70 3.73 7.60 43.96
N THR A 71 4.38 6.57 43.45
CA THR A 71 4.80 6.49 42.05
C THR A 71 3.70 5.96 41.11
N LEU A 72 2.82 5.08 41.63
CA LEU A 72 1.75 4.43 40.89
C LEU A 72 2.24 3.74 39.59
N HIS A 73 3.48 3.23 39.57
CA HIS A 73 3.98 2.49 38.43
C HIS A 73 3.25 1.18 38.23
N VAL A 74 3.10 0.76 36.97
CA VAL A 74 2.60 -0.57 36.65
C VAL A 74 3.72 -1.59 36.86
N LYS A 75 3.55 -2.50 37.82
CA LYS A 75 4.48 -3.61 38.08
C LYS A 75 4.27 -4.74 37.11
N LYS A 76 3.00 -5.03 36.78
CA LYS A 76 2.60 -6.11 35.88
C LYS A 76 1.35 -5.73 35.11
N CYS A 77 1.26 -6.18 33.87
CA CYS A 77 0.11 -5.97 33.02
C CYS A 77 -0.22 -7.28 32.26
N ASN A 78 -1.48 -7.68 32.28
CA ASN A 78 -2.02 -8.76 31.46
C ASN A 78 -3.05 -8.19 30.50
N LEU A 79 -2.81 -8.30 29.19
CA LEU A 79 -3.72 -7.88 28.14
C LEU A 79 -4.32 -9.11 27.45
N TYR A 80 -5.63 -9.14 27.30
CA TYR A 80 -6.35 -10.21 26.62
C TYR A 80 -7.20 -9.62 25.49
N MET A 81 -7.21 -10.30 24.35
CA MET A 81 -8.14 -9.96 23.28
C MET A 81 -9.56 -10.38 23.70
N PRO A 82 -10.56 -9.48 23.68
CA PRO A 82 -11.94 -9.88 23.94
C PRO A 82 -12.42 -10.87 22.86
N HIS A 83 -13.09 -11.95 23.26
CA HIS A 83 -13.63 -12.96 22.32
C HIS A 83 -14.62 -12.38 21.29
N ASN A 84 -15.24 -11.25 21.61
CA ASN A 84 -16.17 -10.56 20.72
C ASN A 84 -15.51 -9.45 19.91
N SER A 85 -14.19 -9.32 19.97
CA SER A 85 -13.44 -8.31 19.19
C SER A 85 -13.67 -8.53 17.70
N ASP A 86 -13.77 -7.43 16.96
CA ASP A 86 -13.93 -7.45 15.51
C ASP A 86 -12.60 -7.65 14.74
N VAL A 87 -11.52 -7.94 15.46
CA VAL A 87 -10.23 -8.27 14.86
C VAL A 87 -10.35 -9.56 14.06
N ASN A 88 -9.93 -9.53 12.80
CA ASN A 88 -9.91 -10.70 11.94
C ASN A 88 -8.71 -11.59 12.28
N TRP A 89 -8.85 -12.88 11.99
CA TRP A 89 -7.78 -13.88 12.05
C TRP A 89 -7.26 -14.20 13.46
N VAL A 90 -7.50 -13.36 14.47
CA VAL A 90 -7.11 -13.61 15.85
C VAL A 90 -8.29 -14.23 16.58
N LYS A 91 -8.12 -15.45 17.07
CA LYS A 91 -9.11 -16.18 17.88
C LYS A 91 -8.96 -15.87 19.34
N ASP A 92 -7.72 -15.88 19.82
CA ASP A 92 -7.35 -15.52 21.19
C ASP A 92 -5.95 -14.89 21.21
N MET A 93 -5.73 -13.99 22.16
CA MET A 93 -4.43 -13.37 22.36
C MET A 93 -4.27 -12.99 23.83
N LYS A 94 -3.09 -13.31 24.37
CA LYS A 94 -2.61 -12.87 25.66
C LYS A 94 -1.26 -12.19 25.51
N ILE A 95 -1.09 -11.03 26.15
CA ILE A 95 0.19 -10.35 26.32
C ILE A 95 0.40 -10.16 27.82
N GLU A 96 1.58 -10.52 28.30
CA GLU A 96 1.97 -10.37 29.69
C GLU A 96 3.27 -9.58 29.77
N GLN A 97 3.23 -8.45 30.48
CA GLN A 97 4.38 -7.60 30.71
C GLN A 97 4.69 -7.45 32.19
N GLU A 98 5.97 -7.51 32.55
CA GLU A 98 6.45 -7.30 33.92
C GLU A 98 7.57 -6.25 33.91
N PHE A 99 7.49 -5.36 34.87
CA PHE A 99 8.44 -4.25 35.03
C PHE A 99 9.18 -4.41 36.35
N THR A 100 10.45 -4.10 36.34
CA THR A 100 11.33 -4.18 37.52
C THR A 100 12.05 -2.85 37.71
N LYS A 101 12.19 -2.46 38.99
CA LYS A 101 12.98 -1.30 39.37
C LYS A 101 14.45 -1.68 39.44
N LEU A 102 15.29 -0.97 38.71
CA LEU A 102 16.75 -1.14 38.74
C LEU A 102 17.35 -0.40 39.95
N ASP A 103 18.61 -0.72 40.26
CA ASP A 103 19.36 -0.11 41.38
C ASP A 103 19.52 1.40 41.23
N ASN A 104 19.50 1.93 40.02
CA ASN A 104 19.51 3.38 39.73
C ASN A 104 18.15 4.07 39.93
N GLY A 105 17.11 3.33 40.29
CA GLY A 105 15.76 3.82 40.53
C GLY A 105 14.83 3.84 39.32
N GLU A 106 15.32 3.52 38.11
CA GLU A 106 14.53 3.47 36.88
C GLU A 106 13.70 2.20 36.80
N TRP A 107 12.46 2.31 36.30
CA TRP A 107 11.59 1.19 35.99
C TRP A 107 11.77 0.75 34.54
N VAL A 108 12.01 -0.53 34.34
CA VAL A 108 12.26 -1.11 33.00
C VAL A 108 11.41 -2.35 32.77
N LEU A 109 11.06 -2.60 31.51
CA LEU A 109 10.38 -3.81 31.08
C LEU A 109 11.38 -4.97 31.14
N THR A 110 11.09 -6.02 31.89
CA THR A 110 11.99 -7.20 32.02
C THR A 110 11.41 -8.45 31.36
N LYS A 111 10.11 -8.51 31.20
CA LYS A 111 9.41 -9.63 30.56
C LYS A 111 8.31 -9.11 29.64
N ASP A 112 8.26 -9.63 28.40
CA ASP A 112 7.18 -9.40 27.45
C ASP A 112 6.87 -10.71 26.72
N ASP A 113 5.81 -11.39 27.18
CA ASP A 113 5.34 -12.65 26.62
C ASP A 113 4.04 -12.43 25.86
N MET A 114 3.97 -12.96 24.65
CA MET A 114 2.77 -12.92 23.81
C MET A 114 2.45 -14.33 23.32
N VAL A 115 1.20 -14.70 23.45
CA VAL A 115 0.63 -15.90 22.84
C VAL A 115 -0.58 -15.47 22.03
N ALA A 116 -0.60 -15.78 20.74
CA ALA A 116 -1.74 -15.50 19.87
C ALA A 116 -2.15 -16.75 19.10
N GLU A 117 -3.41 -17.10 19.18
CA GLU A 117 -4.04 -18.16 18.39
C GLU A 117 -4.71 -17.50 17.17
N MET A 118 -4.24 -17.84 15.97
CA MET A 118 -4.75 -17.32 14.72
C MET A 118 -5.53 -18.38 13.97
N HIS A 119 -6.74 -18.03 13.54
CA HIS A 119 -7.61 -18.87 12.73
C HIS A 119 -7.81 -18.26 11.35
N ILE A 120 -7.21 -18.85 10.32
CA ILE A 120 -7.29 -18.34 8.95
C ILE A 120 -8.54 -18.87 8.24
N ASN A 121 -8.76 -20.16 8.26
CA ASN A 121 -9.96 -20.81 7.72
C ASN A 121 -10.10 -22.24 8.24
N ASN A 122 -11.25 -22.85 8.01
CA ASN A 122 -11.56 -24.21 8.49
C ASN A 122 -10.76 -25.33 7.79
N LEU A 123 -10.01 -25.02 6.74
CA LEU A 123 -9.18 -25.99 6.01
C LEU A 123 -7.74 -26.04 6.53
N LEU A 124 -7.30 -24.98 7.21
CA LEU A 124 -5.98 -24.89 7.84
C LEU A 124 -6.13 -25.03 9.36
N GLN A 125 -5.19 -25.70 9.99
CA GLN A 125 -5.11 -25.76 11.43
C GLN A 125 -4.85 -24.36 12.00
N ASP A 126 -5.32 -24.12 13.23
CA ASP A 126 -5.05 -22.88 13.93
C ASP A 126 -3.53 -22.71 14.11
N LEU A 127 -3.04 -21.50 13.83
CA LEU A 127 -1.64 -21.14 13.97
C LEU A 127 -1.43 -20.53 15.36
N LEU A 128 -0.58 -21.15 16.16
CA LEU A 128 -0.17 -20.60 17.45
C LEU A 128 1.14 -19.81 17.27
N VAL A 129 1.08 -18.53 17.60
CA VAL A 129 2.25 -17.63 17.62
C VAL A 129 2.64 -17.40 19.07
N VAL A 130 3.86 -17.78 19.43
CA VAL A 130 4.42 -17.57 20.77
C VAL A 130 5.66 -16.69 20.65
N ARG A 131 5.71 -15.64 21.46
CA ARG A 131 6.88 -14.78 21.60
C ARG A 131 7.17 -14.63 23.09
N ASN A 132 8.35 -15.06 23.49
CA ASN A 132 8.87 -14.87 24.84
C ASN A 132 10.08 -13.93 24.77
N THR A 133 9.99 -12.79 25.43
CA THR A 133 11.06 -11.80 25.46
C THR A 133 11.52 -11.59 26.89
N ARG A 134 12.83 -11.66 27.11
CA ARG A 134 13.47 -11.33 28.39
C ARG A 134 14.48 -10.23 28.12
N LEU A 135 14.42 -9.19 28.93
CA LEU A 135 15.26 -8.01 28.81
C LEU A 135 16.12 -7.92 30.08
N SER A 136 17.42 -7.90 29.91
CA SER A 136 18.42 -7.81 30.98
C SER A 136 19.58 -6.90 30.56
N ASP A 137 20.49 -6.65 31.48
CA ASP A 137 21.73 -5.91 31.22
C ASP A 137 21.50 -4.49 30.66
N TYR A 138 20.55 -3.76 31.26
CA TYR A 138 20.23 -2.40 30.86
C TYR A 138 21.42 -1.47 31.08
N ALA A 139 21.79 -0.76 30.02
CA ALA A 139 22.79 0.29 30.03
C ALA A 139 22.15 1.63 29.64
N PHE A 140 22.51 2.71 30.32
CA PHE A 140 21.99 4.07 30.11
C PHE A 140 23.04 4.98 29.45
N ASP A 141 24.03 4.41 28.80
CA ASP A 141 25.05 5.14 28.07
C ASP A 141 24.46 5.80 26.80
N GLU A 142 25.00 6.96 26.43
CA GLU A 142 24.61 7.59 25.18
C GLU A 142 24.98 6.70 23.99
N LEU A 143 23.96 6.22 23.27
CA LEU A 143 24.16 5.45 22.07
C LEU A 143 24.58 6.35 20.89
N PRO A 144 25.47 5.88 20.01
CA PRO A 144 25.86 6.64 18.83
C PRO A 144 24.65 7.03 17.98
N LYS A 145 24.52 8.31 17.66
CA LYS A 145 23.42 8.86 16.86
C LYS A 145 23.24 8.14 15.50
N GLN A 146 24.28 7.48 15.02
CA GLN A 146 24.26 6.70 13.77
C GLN A 146 23.36 5.46 13.86
N LEU A 147 23.16 4.88 15.06
CA LEU A 147 22.27 3.74 15.27
C LEU A 147 20.79 4.10 15.06
N PHE A 148 20.44 5.36 15.27
CA PHE A 148 19.07 5.86 15.11
C PHE A 148 18.81 6.49 13.74
N LYS A 149 19.82 6.50 12.84
CA LYS A 149 19.63 6.98 11.48
C LYS A 149 18.88 5.95 10.65
N GLY A 150 17.82 6.40 9.97
CA GLY A 150 17.07 5.62 9.01
C GLY A 150 15.64 5.35 9.43
N LYS A 151 14.85 4.85 8.48
CA LYS A 151 13.40 4.60 8.59
C LYS A 151 13.07 3.14 8.89
N ALA A 152 14.06 2.25 8.95
CA ALA A 152 13.86 0.86 9.29
C ALA A 152 13.72 0.73 10.81
N LYS A 153 12.54 0.32 11.28
CA LYS A 153 12.28 0.07 12.70
C LYS A 153 13.09 -1.12 13.23
N ILE A 154 13.35 -2.10 12.37
CA ILE A 154 14.14 -3.29 12.68
C ILE A 154 15.28 -3.37 11.67
N ARG A 155 16.51 -3.54 12.16
CA ARG A 155 17.69 -3.80 11.35
C ARG A 155 18.21 -5.19 11.70
N HIS A 156 18.39 -6.02 10.69
CA HIS A 156 19.05 -7.30 10.82
C HIS A 156 20.44 -7.17 10.21
N ASP A 157 21.46 -7.57 10.96
CA ASP A 157 22.78 -7.78 10.39
C ASP A 157 22.73 -8.89 9.33
N MET A 158 23.61 -8.82 8.33
CA MET A 158 23.63 -9.79 7.24
C MET A 158 23.86 -11.22 7.76
N ASP A 159 24.54 -11.37 8.89
CA ASP A 159 24.85 -12.65 9.52
C ASP A 159 23.85 -13.09 10.59
N ALA A 160 22.81 -12.28 10.87
CA ALA A 160 21.87 -12.58 11.96
C ALA A 160 21.19 -13.95 11.81
N MET A 161 20.92 -14.37 10.56
CA MET A 161 20.27 -15.66 10.25
C MET A 161 21.28 -16.82 10.06
N ASN A 162 22.58 -16.54 10.07
CA ASN A 162 23.64 -17.54 9.86
C ASN A 162 24.27 -18.05 11.15
N ARG A 163 23.67 -17.70 12.31
CA ARG A 163 24.15 -18.17 13.62
C ARG A 163 23.88 -19.66 13.80
N ASP A 164 24.82 -20.38 14.38
CA ASP A 164 24.69 -21.81 14.66
C ASP A 164 23.81 -22.08 15.89
N GLU A 165 23.49 -23.35 16.12
CA GLU A 165 22.66 -23.77 17.24
C GLU A 165 23.36 -23.54 18.59
N ALA A 166 24.69 -23.62 18.64
CA ALA A 166 25.45 -23.32 19.84
C ALA A 166 25.31 -21.85 20.26
N TYR A 167 25.33 -20.94 19.27
CA TYR A 167 25.06 -19.52 19.53
C TYR A 167 23.65 -19.32 20.12
N TRP A 168 22.61 -19.88 19.50
CA TRP A 168 21.26 -19.74 19.98
C TRP A 168 21.06 -20.35 21.35
N ASN A 169 21.63 -21.50 21.63
CA ASN A 169 21.54 -22.14 22.95
C ASN A 169 22.22 -21.32 24.05
N LYS A 170 23.27 -20.58 23.72
CA LYS A 170 23.94 -19.67 24.69
C LYS A 170 23.05 -18.46 25.05
N TYR A 171 22.31 -17.91 24.10
CA TYR A 171 21.54 -16.67 24.29
C TYR A 171 20.06 -16.90 24.55
N ARG A 172 19.57 -18.13 24.39
CA ARG A 172 18.18 -18.47 24.67
C ARG A 172 17.92 -18.41 26.17
N GLN A 173 16.99 -17.52 26.58
CA GLN A 173 16.60 -17.33 27.97
C GLN A 173 15.42 -18.25 28.40
N VAL A 174 14.67 -18.75 27.43
CA VAL A 174 13.50 -19.64 27.65
C VAL A 174 13.74 -20.92 26.86
N ASP A 175 13.70 -22.06 27.53
CA ASP A 175 13.88 -23.37 26.89
C ASP A 175 12.77 -23.67 25.88
N LEU A 176 13.14 -24.31 24.77
CA LEU A 176 12.15 -24.79 23.80
C LEU A 176 11.29 -25.88 24.42
N THR A 177 10.00 -25.80 24.18
CA THR A 177 9.07 -26.89 24.50
C THR A 177 9.31 -28.09 23.59
N LYS A 178 8.84 -29.28 23.99
CA LYS A 178 8.95 -30.49 23.16
C LYS A 178 8.30 -30.35 21.78
N SER A 179 7.21 -29.59 21.68
CA SER A 179 6.56 -29.32 20.39
C SER A 179 7.38 -28.39 19.51
N GLU A 180 8.03 -27.37 20.06
CA GLU A 180 8.91 -26.46 19.33
C GLU A 180 10.16 -27.16 18.84
N SER A 181 10.81 -27.98 19.67
CA SER A 181 11.99 -28.77 19.27
C SER A 181 11.66 -29.84 18.22
N SER A 182 10.43 -30.35 18.19
CA SER A 182 9.97 -31.31 17.17
C SER A 182 9.52 -30.65 15.88
N MET A 183 9.27 -29.33 15.89
CA MET A 183 8.81 -28.57 14.73
C MET A 183 9.83 -28.57 13.60
N ASP A 184 11.10 -28.40 13.88
CA ASP A 184 12.16 -28.46 12.88
C ASP A 184 12.20 -29.81 12.16
N SER A 185 12.09 -30.91 12.90
CA SER A 185 12.03 -32.25 12.33
C SER A 185 10.76 -32.51 11.51
N PHE A 186 9.65 -31.88 11.90
CA PHE A 186 8.37 -31.92 11.16
C PHE A 186 8.48 -31.10 9.86
N ILE A 187 9.01 -29.87 9.91
CA ILE A 187 9.22 -29.02 8.74
C ILE A 187 10.14 -29.73 7.73
N HIS A 188 11.26 -30.29 8.18
CA HIS A 188 12.18 -31.05 7.31
C HIS A 188 11.53 -32.27 6.66
N ARG A 189 10.65 -32.98 7.37
CA ARG A 189 9.89 -34.11 6.79
C ARG A 189 8.88 -33.64 5.76
N MET A 190 8.22 -32.52 6.00
CA MET A 190 7.25 -31.92 5.09
C MET A 190 7.93 -31.34 3.84
N GLU A 191 9.04 -30.63 3.99
CA GLU A 191 9.84 -30.10 2.87
C GLU A 191 10.35 -31.21 1.94
N ASN A 192 10.65 -32.38 2.46
CA ASN A 192 11.11 -33.54 1.68
C ASN A 192 9.94 -34.33 1.02
N SER A 193 8.69 -34.04 1.37
CA SER A 193 7.51 -34.63 0.74
C SER A 193 7.22 -33.97 -0.60
N LYS A 194 7.26 -34.75 -1.72
CA LYS A 194 7.05 -34.26 -3.07
C LYS A 194 5.69 -33.55 -3.23
N GLY A 195 4.62 -34.08 -2.66
CA GLY A 195 3.26 -33.50 -2.76
C GLY A 195 3.16 -32.17 -2.04
N PHE A 196 3.73 -32.06 -0.84
CA PHE A 196 3.69 -30.85 -0.03
C PHE A 196 4.48 -29.70 -0.65
N LYS A 197 5.62 -30.02 -1.30
CA LYS A 197 6.40 -29.02 -2.04
C LYS A 197 5.58 -28.28 -3.10
N TYR A 198 4.73 -28.99 -3.86
CA TYR A 198 3.87 -28.36 -4.87
C TYR A 198 2.73 -27.54 -4.24
N ILE A 199 2.19 -27.98 -3.10
CA ILE A 199 1.19 -27.21 -2.35
C ILE A 199 1.79 -25.90 -1.86
N ILE A 200 2.96 -25.93 -1.22
CA ILE A 200 3.66 -24.71 -0.77
C ILE A 200 3.99 -23.81 -1.96
N LEU A 201 4.47 -24.36 -3.07
CA LEU A 201 4.74 -23.58 -4.27
C LEU A 201 3.48 -22.86 -4.77
N GLY A 202 2.34 -23.56 -4.81
CA GLY A 202 1.06 -22.98 -5.19
C GLY A 202 0.58 -21.89 -4.23
N VAL A 203 0.67 -22.12 -2.92
CA VAL A 203 0.31 -21.12 -1.89
C VAL A 203 1.22 -19.89 -1.98
N ARG A 204 2.53 -20.09 -2.12
CA ARG A 204 3.47 -18.97 -2.33
C ARG A 204 3.15 -18.20 -3.61
N ALA A 205 2.92 -18.92 -4.72
CA ALA A 205 2.59 -18.30 -5.99
C ALA A 205 1.32 -17.43 -5.90
N LEU A 206 0.31 -17.86 -5.15
CA LEU A 206 -0.90 -17.08 -4.89
C LEU A 206 -0.66 -15.88 -3.97
N MET A 207 0.09 -16.07 -2.88
CA MET A 207 0.31 -15.01 -1.88
C MET A 207 1.37 -14.00 -2.31
N GLU A 208 2.48 -14.47 -2.86
CA GLU A 208 3.57 -13.62 -3.30
C GLU A 208 3.37 -13.10 -4.73
N ASN A 209 2.45 -13.71 -5.50
CA ASN A 209 2.18 -13.39 -6.90
C ASN A 209 3.40 -13.61 -7.84
N TYR A 210 4.37 -14.41 -7.39
CA TYR A 210 5.59 -14.77 -8.12
C TYR A 210 5.96 -16.24 -7.89
N VAL A 211 6.62 -16.84 -8.88
CA VAL A 211 7.23 -18.17 -8.78
C VAL A 211 8.74 -18.04 -8.88
N GLU A 212 9.44 -18.60 -7.92
CA GLU A 212 10.90 -18.71 -7.93
C GLU A 212 11.33 -19.79 -8.93
N VAL A 213 12.12 -19.40 -9.93
CA VAL A 213 12.51 -20.33 -11.00
C VAL A 213 13.93 -20.84 -10.83
N ALA A 214 14.85 -20.00 -10.38
CA ALA A 214 16.25 -20.34 -10.24
C ALA A 214 16.77 -19.88 -8.85
N HIS A 215 17.48 -20.77 -8.16
CA HIS A 215 17.94 -20.53 -6.80
C HIS A 215 19.46 -20.53 -6.71
N ALA A 216 19.98 -19.74 -5.79
CA ALA A 216 21.38 -19.79 -5.39
C ALA A 216 21.72 -21.14 -4.76
N LYS A 217 22.90 -21.68 -5.07
CA LYS A 217 23.36 -22.88 -4.38
C LYS A 217 23.51 -22.57 -2.89
N LYS A 218 23.00 -23.48 -2.05
CA LYS A 218 23.22 -23.40 -0.60
C LYS A 218 24.73 -23.63 -0.35
N THR A 219 25.36 -22.67 0.29
CA THR A 219 26.74 -22.75 0.80
C THR A 219 26.69 -22.53 2.30
N GLU A 220 27.76 -22.86 3.03
CA GLU A 220 27.85 -22.61 4.47
C GLU A 220 27.66 -21.11 4.82
N GLU A 221 28.08 -20.22 3.92
CA GLU A 221 27.91 -18.78 4.06
C GLU A 221 26.51 -18.29 3.65
N ASN A 222 25.74 -19.08 2.87
CA ASN A 222 24.44 -18.72 2.35
C ASN A 222 23.43 -19.84 2.59
N LYS A 223 22.96 -19.96 3.84
CA LYS A 223 21.95 -20.95 4.25
C LYS A 223 20.56 -20.67 3.71
N GLU A 224 20.27 -19.40 3.32
CA GLU A 224 18.99 -19.01 2.74
C GLU A 224 18.91 -19.48 1.27
N ASN A 225 17.82 -20.14 0.92
CA ASN A 225 17.52 -20.55 -0.47
C ASN A 225 16.99 -19.34 -1.25
N ARG A 226 17.88 -18.41 -1.65
CA ARG A 226 17.50 -17.18 -2.35
C ARG A 226 17.33 -17.41 -3.84
N SER A 227 16.27 -16.88 -4.39
CA SER A 227 16.01 -16.90 -5.82
C SER A 227 16.92 -15.93 -6.59
N TYR A 228 17.44 -16.37 -7.74
CA TYR A 228 18.10 -15.49 -8.73
C TYR A 228 17.10 -14.80 -9.63
N PHE A 229 15.99 -15.48 -9.94
CA PHE A 229 14.99 -15.03 -10.89
C PHE A 229 13.59 -15.46 -10.44
N ASP A 230 12.66 -14.51 -10.42
CA ASP A 230 11.25 -14.73 -10.12
C ASP A 230 10.41 -14.48 -11.37
N LEU A 231 9.56 -15.45 -11.72
CA LEU A 231 8.57 -15.35 -12.78
C LEU A 231 7.28 -14.73 -12.22
N GLY A 232 6.76 -13.70 -12.85
CA GLY A 232 5.56 -12.99 -12.40
C GLY A 232 5.62 -11.49 -12.67
N PRO A 233 4.58 -10.73 -12.28
CA PRO A 233 3.42 -11.14 -11.46
C PRO A 233 2.47 -12.10 -12.18
N ILE A 234 2.04 -13.17 -11.49
CA ILE A 234 1.21 -14.24 -12.10
C ILE A 234 -0.17 -13.73 -12.50
N ASN A 235 -0.76 -12.86 -11.68
CA ASN A 235 -2.06 -12.25 -11.93
C ASN A 235 -2.10 -11.36 -13.18
N THR A 236 -0.97 -11.15 -13.85
CA THR A 236 -0.87 -10.39 -15.09
C THR A 236 -0.67 -11.28 -16.34
N PHE A 237 -0.63 -12.60 -16.18
CA PHE A 237 -0.38 -13.52 -17.31
C PHE A 237 -1.53 -13.56 -18.30
N LEU A 238 -2.73 -13.31 -17.83
CA LEU A 238 -3.94 -13.24 -18.63
C LEU A 238 -4.66 -11.92 -18.33
N SER A 239 -4.91 -11.14 -19.36
CA SER A 239 -5.64 -9.88 -19.28
C SER A 239 -6.56 -9.70 -20.48
N ASN A 240 -7.39 -8.65 -20.45
CA ASN A 240 -8.31 -8.33 -21.54
C ASN A 240 -8.39 -6.81 -21.71
N ASN A 241 -8.38 -6.35 -22.97
CA ASN A 241 -8.67 -4.94 -23.31
C ASN A 241 -9.40 -4.86 -24.66
N PHE A 242 -9.93 -3.67 -24.97
CA PHE A 242 -10.74 -3.43 -26.17
C PHE A 242 -10.00 -3.73 -27.49
N VAL A 243 -8.72 -3.41 -27.56
CA VAL A 243 -7.90 -3.54 -28.78
C VAL A 243 -7.42 -4.98 -28.97
N ASP A 244 -6.85 -5.58 -27.93
CA ASP A 244 -6.23 -6.92 -27.99
C ASP A 244 -7.23 -8.06 -27.80
N GLY A 245 -8.42 -7.79 -27.27
CA GLY A 245 -9.24 -8.85 -26.71
C GLY A 245 -8.47 -9.53 -25.58
N ILE A 246 -8.37 -10.85 -25.62
CA ILE A 246 -7.52 -11.61 -24.71
C ILE A 246 -6.05 -11.30 -25.00
N ARG A 247 -5.30 -11.03 -23.95
CA ARG A 247 -3.87 -10.73 -23.98
C ARG A 247 -3.12 -11.70 -23.07
N LEU A 248 -2.13 -12.35 -23.64
CA LEU A 248 -1.21 -13.24 -22.92
C LEU A 248 0.07 -12.47 -22.60
N ARG A 249 0.53 -12.52 -21.35
CA ARG A 249 1.72 -11.81 -20.90
C ARG A 249 2.62 -12.72 -20.09
N LEU A 250 3.91 -12.71 -20.39
CA LEU A 250 4.94 -13.38 -19.60
C LEU A 250 5.88 -12.33 -19.02
N ALA A 251 6.06 -12.33 -17.71
CA ALA A 251 6.85 -11.34 -17.02
C ALA A 251 7.78 -11.99 -15.99
N GLY A 252 8.88 -11.32 -15.67
CA GLY A 252 9.83 -11.79 -14.67
C GLY A 252 10.80 -10.70 -14.24
N ARG A 253 11.59 -11.04 -13.22
CA ARG A 253 12.59 -10.13 -12.65
C ARG A 253 13.78 -10.86 -12.04
N THR A 254 14.91 -10.21 -12.03
CA THR A 254 16.10 -10.67 -11.28
C THR A 254 16.04 -10.20 -9.84
N MET A 255 16.64 -10.98 -8.94
CA MET A 255 16.70 -10.72 -7.51
C MET A 255 18.12 -10.40 -7.06
N ALA A 256 18.26 -9.83 -5.87
CA ALA A 256 19.56 -9.42 -5.32
C ALA A 256 20.56 -10.57 -5.13
N ALA A 257 20.08 -11.81 -5.02
CA ALA A 257 20.96 -12.99 -4.98
C ALA A 257 21.78 -13.18 -6.26
N LEU A 258 21.26 -12.74 -7.42
CA LEU A 258 22.01 -12.74 -8.68
C LEU A 258 23.04 -11.60 -8.70
N ASN A 259 22.60 -10.39 -8.39
CA ASN A 259 23.46 -9.21 -8.24
C ASN A 259 22.79 -8.20 -7.31
N PRO A 260 23.42 -7.78 -6.19
CA PRO A 260 22.82 -6.88 -5.22
C PRO A 260 22.70 -5.42 -5.67
N HIS A 261 23.29 -5.08 -6.81
CA HIS A 261 23.27 -3.72 -7.37
C HIS A 261 22.54 -3.62 -8.69
N PHE A 262 22.48 -4.70 -9.49
CA PHE A 262 21.92 -4.66 -10.83
C PHE A 262 20.70 -5.53 -10.95
N PHE A 263 19.57 -4.93 -11.39
CA PHE A 263 18.29 -5.59 -11.48
C PHE A 263 17.68 -5.39 -12.86
N TRP A 264 17.02 -6.43 -13.35
CA TRP A 264 16.17 -6.40 -14.51
C TRP A 264 14.74 -6.79 -14.13
N ASN A 265 13.77 -6.07 -14.67
CA ASN A 265 12.34 -6.41 -14.61
C ASN A 265 11.77 -6.21 -16.01
N GLY A 266 11.04 -7.19 -16.53
CA GLY A 266 10.50 -7.06 -17.88
C GLY A 266 9.39 -8.04 -18.19
N TYR A 267 8.74 -7.78 -19.32
CA TYR A 267 7.70 -8.64 -19.86
C TYR A 267 7.66 -8.59 -21.37
N GLY A 268 7.10 -9.66 -21.96
CA GLY A 268 6.58 -9.72 -23.31
C GLY A 268 5.10 -10.07 -23.27
N ALA A 269 4.29 -9.51 -24.16
CA ALA A 269 2.87 -9.80 -24.26
C ALA A 269 2.41 -9.88 -25.72
N TYR A 270 1.31 -10.62 -25.94
CA TYR A 270 0.71 -10.79 -27.26
C TYR A 270 -0.80 -10.62 -27.18
N GLY A 271 -1.36 -9.76 -28.04
CA GLY A 271 -2.79 -9.55 -28.18
C GLY A 271 -3.39 -10.53 -29.18
N LEU A 272 -4.38 -11.34 -28.76
CA LEU A 272 -4.96 -12.36 -29.66
C LEU A 272 -5.83 -11.75 -30.76
N LYS A 273 -6.46 -10.61 -30.53
CA LYS A 273 -7.31 -9.92 -31.52
C LYS A 273 -6.51 -8.97 -32.40
N SER A 274 -5.56 -8.21 -31.80
CA SER A 274 -4.73 -7.24 -32.52
C SER A 274 -3.61 -7.90 -33.33
N HIS A 275 -3.19 -9.12 -32.95
CA HIS A 275 -2.03 -9.84 -33.49
C HIS A 275 -0.71 -9.06 -33.31
N GLU A 276 -0.62 -8.18 -32.29
CA GLU A 276 0.53 -7.33 -32.02
C GLU A 276 1.33 -7.84 -30.82
N TRP A 277 2.64 -7.60 -30.86
CA TRP A 277 3.55 -7.88 -29.76
C TRP A 277 3.85 -6.63 -28.95
N TYR A 278 3.86 -6.78 -27.63
CA TYR A 278 4.15 -5.72 -26.68
C TYR A 278 5.28 -6.13 -25.76
N TYR A 279 6.03 -5.16 -25.27
CA TYR A 279 7.11 -5.42 -24.32
C TYR A 279 7.36 -4.23 -23.40
N GLY A 280 7.94 -4.51 -22.25
CA GLY A 280 8.47 -3.51 -21.33
C GLY A 280 9.64 -4.08 -20.57
N HIS A 281 10.73 -3.31 -20.48
CA HIS A 281 11.94 -3.68 -19.75
C HIS A 281 12.42 -2.51 -18.92
N VAL A 282 12.78 -2.77 -17.67
CA VAL A 282 13.37 -1.82 -16.75
C VAL A 282 14.67 -2.39 -16.23
N LEU A 283 15.77 -1.69 -16.47
CA LEU A 283 17.07 -1.96 -15.88
C LEU A 283 17.28 -0.99 -14.72
N THR A 284 17.64 -1.50 -13.56
CA THR A 284 17.88 -0.69 -12.36
C THR A 284 19.27 -0.96 -11.82
N TYR A 285 20.07 0.09 -11.68
CA TYR A 285 21.30 0.06 -10.91
C TYR A 285 21.06 0.72 -9.55
N SER A 286 21.28 -0.02 -8.46
CA SER A 286 21.19 0.50 -7.11
C SER A 286 22.59 0.82 -6.57
N PHE A 287 22.80 2.05 -6.13
CA PHE A 287 24.05 2.48 -5.52
C PHE A 287 24.29 1.83 -4.14
N ASN A 288 23.21 1.34 -3.51
CA ASN A 288 23.25 0.59 -2.26
C ASN A 288 23.13 -0.90 -2.54
N LYS A 289 23.87 -1.73 -1.81
CA LYS A 289 23.61 -3.17 -1.78
C LYS A 289 22.19 -3.44 -1.29
N LYS A 290 21.46 -4.29 -2.01
CA LYS A 290 20.13 -4.72 -1.65
C LYS A 290 20.14 -6.17 -1.20
N LYS A 291 19.22 -6.52 -0.29
CA LYS A 291 19.07 -7.89 0.22
C LYS A 291 18.17 -8.72 -0.69
N ASN A 292 17.07 -8.15 -1.18
CA ASN A 292 16.06 -8.84 -2.02
C ASN A 292 15.76 -8.08 -3.32
N SER A 293 15.36 -6.81 -3.25
CA SER A 293 14.84 -6.06 -4.40
C SER A 293 15.36 -4.63 -4.46
N PRO A 294 15.32 -3.95 -5.62
CA PRO A 294 15.77 -2.56 -5.76
C PRO A 294 14.89 -1.56 -5.00
N PHE A 295 13.70 -1.97 -4.52
CA PHE A 295 12.73 -1.10 -3.84
C PHE A 295 12.97 -0.97 -2.33
N GLU A 296 13.91 -1.73 -1.78
CA GLU A 296 14.26 -1.63 -0.36
C GLU A 296 14.73 -0.22 0.01
N PHE A 297 14.34 0.21 1.21
CA PHE A 297 14.76 1.50 1.76
C PHE A 297 16.23 1.46 2.22
N PRO A 298 17.02 2.55 2.02
CA PRO A 298 16.71 3.70 1.17
C PRO A 298 16.94 3.40 -0.32
N MET A 299 16.07 3.93 -1.20
CA MET A 299 16.32 3.85 -2.64
C MET A 299 17.34 4.90 -3.06
N ARG A 300 18.37 4.44 -3.78
CA ARG A 300 19.36 5.27 -4.48
C ARG A 300 19.63 4.59 -5.80
N ASN A 301 18.73 4.81 -6.75
CA ASN A 301 18.63 3.99 -7.95
C ASN A 301 18.71 4.83 -9.22
N LEU A 302 19.44 4.34 -10.20
CA LEU A 302 19.38 4.78 -11.59
C LEU A 302 18.58 3.73 -12.37
N THR A 303 17.58 4.16 -13.15
CA THR A 303 16.71 3.26 -13.92
C THR A 303 16.72 3.64 -15.39
N PHE A 304 16.76 2.64 -16.26
CA PHE A 304 16.52 2.78 -17.69
C PHE A 304 15.33 1.92 -18.09
N GLU A 305 14.29 2.53 -18.66
CA GLU A 305 13.07 1.88 -19.10
C GLU A 305 12.92 1.99 -20.61
N VAL A 306 12.56 0.89 -21.24
CA VAL A 306 12.07 0.84 -22.62
C VAL A 306 10.73 0.11 -22.63
N GLY A 307 9.79 0.60 -23.44
CA GLY A 307 8.47 -0.03 -23.53
C GLY A 307 7.75 0.28 -24.83
N HIS A 308 6.99 -0.69 -25.29
CA HIS A 308 6.06 -0.60 -26.40
C HIS A 308 4.78 -1.31 -25.99
N ASP A 309 3.71 -0.54 -25.72
CA ASP A 309 2.50 -1.11 -25.19
C ASP A 309 1.28 -0.19 -25.40
N ILE A 310 0.09 -0.74 -25.22
CA ILE A 310 -1.19 -0.03 -25.26
C ILE A 310 -1.53 0.47 -23.85
N THR A 311 -2.10 1.66 -23.75
CA THR A 311 -2.60 2.22 -22.48
C THR A 311 -3.72 3.23 -22.75
N SER A 312 -4.38 3.65 -21.68
CA SER A 312 -5.35 4.75 -21.66
C SER A 312 -5.08 5.67 -20.47
N PRO A 313 -5.70 6.85 -20.38
CA PRO A 313 -5.53 7.72 -19.24
C PRO A 313 -5.94 7.11 -17.89
N SER A 314 -6.98 6.28 -17.86
CA SER A 314 -7.41 5.59 -16.64
C SER A 314 -6.41 4.52 -16.18
N ASP A 315 -5.66 3.90 -17.09
CA ASP A 315 -4.64 2.92 -16.74
C ASP A 315 -3.48 3.55 -15.94
N ASP A 316 -3.16 4.81 -16.19
CA ASP A 316 -2.10 5.56 -15.49
C ASP A 316 -2.49 5.87 -14.02
N ASN A 317 -3.76 5.78 -13.67
CA ASN A 317 -4.28 6.04 -12.32
C ASN A 317 -4.45 4.77 -11.47
N LEU A 318 -4.25 3.59 -12.05
CA LEU A 318 -4.39 2.33 -11.32
C LEU A 318 -3.24 2.13 -10.33
N LEU A 319 -3.57 1.74 -9.11
CA LEU A 319 -2.58 1.33 -8.08
C LEU A 319 -1.85 0.04 -8.47
N HIS A 320 -2.51 -0.80 -9.26
CA HIS A 320 -1.98 -2.08 -9.72
C HIS A 320 -1.69 -2.04 -11.23
N ASN A 321 -0.93 -2.99 -11.70
CA ASN A 321 -0.65 -3.13 -13.12
C ASN A 321 -1.94 -3.24 -13.94
N LYS A 322 -2.05 -2.51 -15.06
CA LYS A 322 -3.21 -2.54 -15.96
C LYS A 322 -3.55 -3.93 -16.50
N ASP A 323 -2.53 -4.81 -16.63
CA ASP A 323 -2.68 -6.20 -17.06
C ASP A 323 -3.05 -7.16 -15.93
N ASN A 324 -3.21 -6.67 -14.67
CA ASN A 324 -3.74 -7.49 -13.60
C ASN A 324 -5.14 -7.96 -13.96
N PHE A 325 -5.37 -9.27 -13.95
CA PHE A 325 -6.63 -9.91 -14.34
C PHE A 325 -7.85 -9.23 -13.69
N PHE A 326 -7.79 -8.93 -12.41
CA PHE A 326 -8.88 -8.26 -11.70
C PHE A 326 -9.09 -6.82 -12.19
N MET A 327 -8.02 -6.09 -12.53
CA MET A 327 -8.13 -4.70 -13.03
C MET A 327 -8.66 -4.64 -14.46
N THR A 328 -8.56 -5.74 -15.22
CA THR A 328 -9.12 -5.82 -16.58
C THR A 328 -10.63 -6.07 -16.61
N LEU A 329 -11.24 -6.40 -15.46
CA LEU A 329 -12.69 -6.43 -15.31
C LEU A 329 -13.21 -5.00 -15.25
N ARG A 330 -13.75 -4.51 -16.37
CA ARG A 330 -14.17 -3.13 -16.53
C ARG A 330 -15.67 -2.98 -16.27
N ALA A 331 -16.06 -1.93 -15.56
CA ALA A 331 -17.45 -1.54 -15.38
C ALA A 331 -18.00 -0.78 -16.62
N THR A 332 -17.08 -0.13 -17.36
CA THR A 332 -17.38 0.69 -18.54
C THR A 332 -16.37 0.37 -19.64
N THR A 333 -16.80 0.46 -20.91
CA THR A 333 -15.93 0.22 -22.07
C THR A 333 -14.80 1.24 -22.14
N GLN A 334 -13.57 0.73 -22.34
CA GLN A 334 -12.35 1.52 -22.51
C GLN A 334 -11.89 1.37 -23.98
N ASP A 335 -12.45 2.17 -24.85
CA ASP A 335 -12.27 2.06 -26.32
C ASP A 335 -11.36 3.16 -26.89
N GLN A 336 -11.03 4.19 -26.13
CA GLN A 336 -10.19 5.31 -26.54
C GLN A 336 -8.80 5.17 -25.92
N MET A 337 -7.92 4.49 -26.63
CA MET A 337 -6.59 4.11 -26.15
C MET A 337 -5.48 4.65 -27.07
N TYR A 338 -4.24 4.53 -26.64
CA TYR A 338 -3.07 4.82 -27.45
C TYR A 338 -1.97 3.77 -27.27
N LEU A 339 -1.28 3.49 -28.36
CA LEU A 339 -0.08 2.68 -28.40
C LEU A 339 1.12 3.58 -28.21
N TYR A 340 1.91 3.30 -27.18
CA TYR A 340 3.12 4.11 -26.91
C TYR A 340 4.40 3.34 -27.25
N GLN A 341 5.42 4.10 -27.63
CA GLN A 341 6.81 3.70 -27.56
C GLN A 341 7.48 4.67 -26.58
N ARG A 342 8.16 4.14 -25.58
CA ARG A 342 8.73 4.93 -24.48
C ARG A 342 10.19 4.54 -24.22
N GLN A 343 11.00 5.55 -23.97
CA GLN A 343 12.32 5.42 -23.35
C GLN A 343 12.39 6.40 -22.19
N LYS A 344 12.91 5.94 -21.04
CA LYS A 344 12.98 6.77 -19.86
C LYS A 344 14.25 6.46 -19.08
N LEU A 345 15.00 7.51 -18.75
CA LEU A 345 16.11 7.43 -17.79
C LEU A 345 15.68 8.15 -16.53
N GLY A 346 15.75 7.47 -15.40
CA GLY A 346 15.28 8.01 -14.12
C GLY A 346 16.30 7.82 -13.02
N PHE A 347 16.30 8.72 -12.06
CA PHE A 347 17.10 8.66 -10.84
C PHE A 347 16.22 8.90 -9.63
N VAL A 348 16.40 8.11 -8.57
CA VAL A 348 15.69 8.23 -7.29
C VAL A 348 16.70 8.26 -6.16
N TYR A 349 16.50 9.19 -5.24
CA TYR A 349 17.30 9.32 -4.02
C TYR A 349 16.41 9.52 -2.80
N GLU A 350 16.51 8.63 -1.82
CA GLU A 350 15.80 8.70 -0.53
C GLU A 350 16.75 9.04 0.60
N THR A 351 16.26 9.87 1.52
CA THR A 351 16.96 10.28 2.75
C THR A 351 16.36 9.57 3.96
N ASP A 352 17.13 9.45 5.03
CA ASP A 352 16.68 8.86 6.30
C ASP A 352 15.62 9.71 7.04
N TRP A 353 15.46 10.98 6.69
CA TRP A 353 14.55 11.94 7.33
C TRP A 353 13.24 12.17 6.57
N GLY A 354 12.95 11.31 5.58
CA GLY A 354 11.65 11.24 4.93
C GLY A 354 11.51 11.98 3.62
N PHE A 355 12.59 12.54 3.05
CA PHE A 355 12.56 13.07 1.70
C PHE A 355 12.92 12.00 0.67
N ARG A 356 12.17 12.01 -0.43
CA ARG A 356 12.47 11.28 -1.64
C ARG A 356 12.47 12.28 -2.80
N PHE A 357 13.60 12.38 -3.44
CA PHE A 357 13.77 13.11 -4.68
C PHE A 357 13.78 12.12 -5.85
N ASP A 358 13.06 12.43 -6.91
CA ASP A 358 13.12 11.68 -8.16
C ASP A 358 13.19 12.63 -9.36
N THR A 359 13.97 12.26 -10.35
CA THR A 359 14.06 12.98 -11.63
C THR A 359 14.11 12.00 -12.78
N ASN A 360 13.58 12.37 -13.91
CA ASN A 360 13.68 11.56 -15.12
C ASN A 360 13.60 12.39 -16.38
N ILE A 361 14.21 11.86 -17.45
CA ILE A 361 13.97 12.27 -18.82
C ILE A 361 13.22 11.14 -19.52
N ARG A 362 12.12 11.47 -20.19
CA ARG A 362 11.25 10.54 -20.90
C ARG A 362 11.06 11.00 -22.33
N TRP A 363 11.42 10.16 -23.27
CA TRP A 363 10.98 10.24 -24.64
C TRP A 363 9.80 9.31 -24.85
N GLN A 364 8.72 9.78 -25.47
CA GLN A 364 7.54 8.99 -25.72
C GLN A 364 6.89 9.38 -27.06
N SER A 365 6.41 8.36 -27.76
CA SER A 365 5.64 8.51 -28.98
C SER A 365 4.32 7.78 -28.82
N ASN A 366 3.20 8.48 -28.98
CA ASN A 366 1.84 7.96 -28.84
C ASN A 366 1.15 7.91 -30.19
N ARG A 367 0.62 6.74 -30.56
CA ARG A 367 -0.25 6.51 -31.72
C ARG A 367 -1.65 6.17 -31.22
N THR A 368 -2.67 6.83 -31.75
CA THR A 368 -4.07 6.52 -31.42
C THR A 368 -4.45 5.12 -31.84
N VAL A 369 -5.23 4.44 -31.01
CA VAL A 369 -5.82 3.11 -31.27
C VAL A 369 -7.24 3.04 -30.72
N GLY A 370 -8.03 2.09 -31.22
CA GLY A 370 -9.44 2.02 -30.90
C GLY A 370 -10.22 3.20 -31.49
N ASN A 371 -11.05 3.83 -30.68
CA ASN A 371 -11.92 4.95 -31.10
C ASN A 371 -11.32 6.34 -30.78
N LEU A 372 -10.04 6.41 -30.42
CA LEU A 372 -9.34 7.66 -30.21
C LEU A 372 -8.76 8.19 -31.52
N HIS A 373 -9.02 9.46 -31.83
CA HIS A 373 -8.50 10.15 -33.02
C HIS A 373 -8.01 11.55 -32.65
N TYR A 374 -6.94 11.99 -33.29
CA TYR A 374 -6.42 13.34 -33.15
C TYR A 374 -6.63 14.11 -34.47
N TYR A 375 -7.52 15.10 -34.46
CA TYR A 375 -7.76 15.99 -35.60
C TYR A 375 -7.31 17.41 -35.26
N LYS A 376 -6.46 18.00 -36.09
CA LYS A 376 -6.11 19.43 -35.98
C LYS A 376 -7.38 20.29 -36.10
N VAL A 377 -7.48 21.33 -35.27
CA VAL A 377 -8.67 22.17 -35.26
C VAL A 377 -8.75 23.04 -36.51
N ASN A 378 -7.61 23.56 -37.00
CA ASN A 378 -7.52 24.48 -38.15
C ASN A 378 -7.73 23.79 -39.52
N THR A 379 -7.11 22.63 -39.73
CA THR A 379 -7.15 21.93 -41.04
C THR A 379 -8.10 20.74 -41.08
N GLY A 380 -8.49 20.19 -39.93
CA GLY A 380 -9.21 18.93 -39.83
C GLY A 380 -8.38 17.70 -40.20
N GLU A 381 -7.07 17.86 -40.43
CA GLU A 381 -6.16 16.76 -40.73
C GLU A 381 -5.98 15.83 -39.56
N GLU A 382 -5.97 14.52 -39.82
CA GLU A 382 -5.74 13.49 -38.80
C GLU A 382 -4.25 13.37 -38.49
N VAL A 383 -3.90 13.50 -37.20
CA VAL A 383 -2.56 13.30 -36.66
C VAL A 383 -2.47 11.93 -36.05
N LYS A 384 -1.82 10.98 -36.73
CA LYS A 384 -1.73 9.59 -36.28
C LYS A 384 -0.78 9.38 -35.10
N LYS A 385 0.17 10.30 -34.87
CA LYS A 385 1.28 10.11 -33.93
C LYS A 385 1.73 11.43 -33.33
N ILE A 386 1.88 11.45 -32.02
CA ILE A 386 2.43 12.57 -31.25
C ILE A 386 3.73 12.10 -30.57
N ARG A 387 4.75 12.98 -30.55
CA ARG A 387 6.00 12.74 -29.83
C ARG A 387 6.20 13.80 -28.75
N THR A 388 6.61 13.34 -27.59
CA THR A 388 6.96 14.21 -26.45
C THR A 388 8.32 13.83 -25.90
N THR A 389 9.09 14.83 -25.52
CA THR A 389 10.31 14.67 -24.72
C THR A 389 10.13 15.50 -23.48
N GLU A 390 10.18 14.88 -22.32
CA GLU A 390 9.84 15.52 -21.06
C GLU A 390 10.91 15.27 -20.01
N VAL A 391 11.19 16.30 -19.22
CA VAL A 391 12.02 16.21 -18.01
C VAL A 391 11.12 16.46 -16.81
N SER A 392 11.15 15.54 -15.84
CA SER A 392 10.37 15.64 -14.61
C SER A 392 11.29 15.68 -13.41
N ALA A 393 10.92 16.49 -12.41
CA ALA A 393 11.49 16.47 -11.07
C ALA A 393 10.37 16.36 -10.05
N GLY A 394 10.54 15.47 -9.08
CA GLY A 394 9.58 15.22 -8.01
C GLY A 394 10.24 15.25 -6.64
N LEU A 395 9.53 15.76 -5.66
CA LEU A 395 9.91 15.78 -4.26
C LEU A 395 8.74 15.24 -3.45
N ASN A 396 8.96 14.15 -2.71
CA ASN A 396 8.00 13.62 -1.73
C ASN A 396 8.58 13.75 -0.33
N TYR A 397 7.75 14.16 0.60
CA TYR A 397 8.10 14.26 2.00
C TYR A 397 7.12 13.46 2.85
N ASN A 398 7.64 12.44 3.54
CA ASN A 398 6.89 11.61 4.47
C ASN A 398 7.76 11.34 5.72
N PRO A 399 7.71 12.23 6.73
CA PRO A 399 8.67 12.26 7.85
C PRO A 399 8.52 11.07 8.80
N GLY A 400 7.31 10.56 8.99
CA GLY A 400 6.99 9.57 10.01
C GLY A 400 6.87 8.13 9.51
N VAL A 401 6.97 7.88 8.19
CA VAL A 401 6.80 6.54 7.65
C VAL A 401 7.95 5.62 8.04
N THR A 402 7.62 4.40 8.44
CA THR A 402 8.55 3.29 8.64
C THR A 402 8.17 2.14 7.73
N TYR A 403 9.15 1.30 7.36
CA TYR A 403 8.94 0.25 6.37
C TYR A 403 9.37 -1.12 6.89
N VAL A 404 8.63 -2.15 6.46
CA VAL A 404 9.10 -3.55 6.47
C VAL A 404 9.43 -3.94 5.03
N ASN A 405 10.65 -4.44 4.83
CA ASN A 405 11.05 -5.00 3.54
C ASN A 405 10.65 -6.47 3.48
N THR A 406 9.70 -6.78 2.61
CA THR A 406 9.41 -8.16 2.22
C THR A 406 10.32 -8.57 1.06
N LYS A 407 10.30 -9.82 0.67
CA LYS A 407 11.03 -10.30 -0.50
C LYS A 407 10.61 -9.57 -1.77
N GLN A 408 9.33 -9.27 -1.90
CA GLN A 408 8.73 -8.76 -3.13
C GLN A 408 8.67 -7.23 -3.19
N GLN A 409 8.41 -6.60 -2.05
CA GLN A 409 8.17 -5.16 -1.97
C GLN A 409 8.47 -4.65 -0.56
N ARG A 410 8.53 -3.37 -0.40
CA ARG A 410 8.51 -2.74 0.92
C ARG A 410 7.09 -2.29 1.25
N LEU A 411 6.70 -2.50 2.48
CA LEU A 411 5.38 -2.12 3.00
C LEU A 411 5.53 -1.04 4.06
N PRO A 412 4.77 0.05 4.01
CA PRO A 412 4.71 1.00 5.12
C PRO A 412 4.00 0.35 6.31
N ILE A 413 4.55 0.53 7.52
CA ILE A 413 3.96 -0.02 8.75
C ILE A 413 2.94 0.97 9.32
N ASN A 414 3.29 2.26 9.33
CA ASN A 414 2.42 3.33 9.80
C ASN A 414 1.90 4.13 8.61
N LEU A 415 0.57 4.17 8.49
CA LEU A 415 -0.12 4.85 7.40
C LEU A 415 -0.60 6.26 7.82
N ASP A 416 -0.43 6.64 9.07
CA ASP A 416 -0.88 7.91 9.65
C ASP A 416 0.12 9.06 9.49
N SER A 417 1.30 8.79 8.93
CA SER A 417 2.26 9.85 8.59
C SER A 417 1.76 10.65 7.39
N PRO A 418 1.78 12.00 7.45
CA PRO A 418 1.40 12.82 6.30
C PRO A 418 2.38 12.64 5.15
N GLU A 419 1.86 12.65 3.93
CA GLU A 419 2.66 12.64 2.71
C GLU A 419 2.39 13.91 1.91
N LEU A 420 3.45 14.64 1.59
CA LEU A 420 3.43 15.81 0.71
C LEU A 420 4.20 15.47 -0.56
N SER A 421 3.63 15.78 -1.71
CA SER A 421 4.28 15.55 -3.00
C SER A 421 4.23 16.81 -3.86
N LEU A 422 5.35 17.16 -4.47
CA LEU A 422 5.46 18.20 -5.48
C LEU A 422 6.16 17.63 -6.70
N ARG A 423 5.59 17.81 -7.88
CA ARG A 423 6.20 17.39 -9.14
C ARG A 423 6.06 18.48 -10.19
N HIS A 424 7.13 18.71 -10.93
CA HIS A 424 7.12 19.56 -12.11
C HIS A 424 7.64 18.77 -13.31
N THR A 425 6.93 18.86 -14.43
CA THR A 425 7.30 18.22 -15.70
C THR A 425 7.34 19.27 -16.79
N THR A 426 8.48 19.35 -17.48
CA THR A 426 8.69 20.25 -18.63
C THR A 426 8.81 19.43 -19.90
N GLY A 427 7.97 19.69 -20.88
CA GLY A 427 8.07 19.18 -22.24
C GLY A 427 8.98 20.08 -23.08
N LEU A 428 9.91 19.45 -23.78
CA LEU A 428 10.93 20.10 -24.60
C LEU A 428 10.55 20.00 -26.07
N ASP A 429 10.22 21.14 -26.67
CA ASP A 429 9.99 21.24 -28.11
C ASP A 429 11.33 21.20 -28.90
N GLY A 430 11.35 20.46 -30.02
CA GLY A 430 12.51 20.25 -30.86
C GLY A 430 13.57 19.28 -30.35
N PHE A 431 13.65 19.04 -29.03
CA PHE A 431 14.64 18.13 -28.45
C PHE A 431 14.22 16.66 -28.61
N MET A 432 15.10 15.83 -29.21
CA MET A 432 14.85 14.42 -29.53
C MET A 432 13.49 14.17 -30.24
N GLY A 433 13.04 15.16 -31.05
CA GLY A 433 11.79 15.09 -31.79
C GLY A 433 10.53 15.36 -30.98
N GLY A 434 10.64 15.92 -29.78
CA GLY A 434 9.51 16.49 -29.03
C GLY A 434 8.81 17.58 -29.86
N GLN A 435 7.48 17.58 -29.87
CA GLN A 435 6.67 18.44 -30.73
C GLN A 435 5.97 19.56 -29.97
N TYR A 436 6.00 19.53 -28.63
CA TYR A 436 5.22 20.46 -27.81
C TYR A 436 6.03 20.95 -26.61
N LYS A 437 5.98 22.25 -26.38
CA LYS A 437 6.43 22.84 -25.13
C LYS A 437 5.31 22.74 -24.12
N SER A 438 5.56 22.08 -23.01
CA SER A 438 4.58 21.91 -21.92
C SER A 438 5.23 22.11 -20.57
N ASN A 439 4.46 22.57 -19.59
CA ASN A 439 4.88 22.65 -18.19
C ASN A 439 3.67 22.26 -17.34
N ILE A 440 3.81 21.17 -16.58
CA ILE A 440 2.78 20.71 -15.64
C ILE A 440 3.38 20.72 -14.25
N THR A 441 2.68 21.37 -13.32
CA THR A 441 2.98 21.30 -11.88
C THR A 441 1.88 20.51 -11.18
N SER A 442 2.26 19.59 -10.31
CA SER A 442 1.34 18.80 -9.46
C SER A 442 1.75 18.92 -8.01
N LEU A 443 0.79 19.18 -7.14
CA LEU A 443 0.93 19.20 -5.67
C LEU A 443 -0.05 18.19 -5.09
N GLY A 444 0.43 17.28 -4.23
CA GLY A 444 -0.39 16.27 -3.56
C GLY A 444 -0.21 16.30 -2.06
N ILE A 445 -1.29 16.05 -1.34
CA ILE A 445 -1.33 15.90 0.11
C ILE A 445 -2.15 14.67 0.44
N TYR A 446 -1.58 13.76 1.22
CA TYR A 446 -2.28 12.61 1.79
C TYR A 446 -2.10 12.59 3.31
N LYS A 447 -3.16 12.25 4.04
CA LYS A 447 -3.14 12.08 5.48
C LYS A 447 -4.21 11.09 5.92
N ARG A 448 -3.81 10.05 6.65
CA ARG A 448 -4.71 9.21 7.45
C ARG A 448 -4.82 9.76 8.86
N GLN A 449 -6.06 9.89 9.34
CA GLN A 449 -6.37 10.30 10.70
C GLN A 449 -7.14 9.19 11.41
N TRP A 450 -6.55 8.62 12.44
CA TRP A 450 -7.23 7.66 13.30
C TRP A 450 -8.22 8.38 14.24
N LEU A 451 -9.42 7.81 14.36
CA LEU A 451 -10.52 8.29 15.21
C LEU A 451 -10.79 7.32 16.38
N GLY A 452 -9.78 6.60 16.85
CA GLY A 452 -9.92 5.58 17.89
C GLY A 452 -10.87 4.46 17.45
N SER A 453 -11.89 4.18 18.25
CA SER A 453 -12.89 3.13 17.96
C SER A 453 -13.79 3.43 16.75
N PHE A 454 -13.74 4.64 16.18
CA PHE A 454 -14.47 5.01 14.97
C PHE A 454 -13.66 4.81 13.67
N GLY A 455 -12.59 4.02 13.74
CA GLY A 455 -11.76 3.71 12.60
C GLY A 455 -10.86 4.85 12.17
N TYR A 456 -10.80 5.13 10.86
CA TYR A 456 -9.92 6.17 10.32
C TYR A 456 -10.55 6.90 9.13
N ILE A 457 -10.11 8.14 8.93
CA ILE A 457 -10.42 8.93 7.75
C ILE A 457 -9.14 9.14 6.94
N ASP A 458 -9.21 8.86 5.65
CA ASP A 458 -8.18 9.19 4.67
C ASP A 458 -8.55 10.46 3.91
N PHE A 459 -7.62 11.39 3.88
CA PHE A 459 -7.70 12.64 3.12
C PHE A 459 -6.69 12.59 1.99
N ASN A 460 -7.13 12.77 0.77
CA ASN A 460 -6.27 12.88 -0.41
C ASN A 460 -6.68 14.10 -1.24
N ILE A 461 -5.73 14.99 -1.52
CA ILE A 461 -5.94 16.20 -2.32
C ILE A 461 -4.81 16.30 -3.31
N VAL A 462 -5.12 16.46 -4.60
CA VAL A 462 -4.15 16.63 -5.67
C VAL A 462 -4.53 17.79 -6.57
N GLY A 463 -3.71 18.84 -6.57
CA GLY A 463 -3.81 19.96 -7.50
C GLY A 463 -2.86 19.79 -8.69
N LYS A 464 -3.32 20.06 -9.90
CA LYS A 464 -2.50 20.04 -11.13
C LYS A 464 -2.76 21.29 -11.96
N MET A 465 -1.71 21.81 -12.62
CA MET A 465 -1.80 22.94 -13.50
C MET A 465 -0.90 22.76 -14.73
N GLN A 466 -1.51 22.85 -15.92
CA GLN A 466 -0.80 22.94 -17.21
C GLN A 466 -0.64 24.42 -17.60
N TRP A 467 0.60 24.84 -17.67
CA TRP A 467 0.91 26.26 -17.88
C TRP A 467 0.90 26.69 -19.34
N ASN A 468 1.12 25.77 -20.27
CA ASN A 468 1.26 26.06 -21.69
C ASN A 468 -0.03 25.77 -22.47
N LYS A 469 -0.07 26.25 -23.70
CA LYS A 469 -1.01 25.82 -24.73
C LYS A 469 -0.55 24.45 -25.26
N VAL A 470 -1.43 23.46 -25.23
CA VAL A 470 -1.14 22.08 -25.62
C VAL A 470 -2.37 21.42 -26.26
N PRO A 471 -2.22 20.39 -27.10
CA PRO A 471 -3.34 19.60 -27.58
C PRO A 471 -4.05 18.86 -26.44
N PHE A 472 -5.32 18.47 -26.63
CA PHE A 472 -6.13 17.87 -25.57
C PHE A 472 -5.50 16.61 -24.96
N SER A 473 -4.72 15.85 -25.71
CA SER A 473 -4.01 14.66 -25.25
C SER A 473 -2.96 14.93 -24.16
N MET A 474 -2.56 16.19 -23.96
CA MET A 474 -1.63 16.66 -22.95
C MET A 474 -2.32 17.51 -21.86
N LEU A 475 -3.64 17.68 -21.93
CA LEU A 475 -4.43 18.32 -20.88
C LEU A 475 -4.56 17.41 -19.65
N ILE A 476 -4.93 18.03 -18.55
CA ILE A 476 -5.17 17.32 -17.28
C ILE A 476 -6.52 16.64 -17.35
N GLN A 477 -6.54 15.36 -17.01
CA GLN A 477 -7.75 14.57 -16.86
C GLN A 477 -7.97 14.22 -15.39
N PRO A 478 -9.24 14.07 -14.97
CA PRO A 478 -9.56 13.48 -13.67
C PRO A 478 -8.92 12.09 -13.51
N PRO A 479 -8.61 11.68 -12.26
CA PRO A 479 -8.08 10.34 -12.02
C PRO A 479 -9.20 9.30 -12.12
N VAL A 480 -9.59 8.92 -13.33
CA VAL A 480 -10.67 7.98 -13.61
C VAL A 480 -10.23 6.54 -13.38
N ASN A 481 -11.12 5.72 -12.87
CA ASN A 481 -10.98 4.27 -12.72
C ASN A 481 -12.16 3.54 -13.39
N LEU A 482 -11.90 2.85 -14.47
CA LEU A 482 -12.90 2.09 -15.22
C LEU A 482 -13.06 0.64 -14.74
N SER A 483 -12.22 0.17 -13.80
CA SER A 483 -12.32 -1.17 -13.23
C SER A 483 -13.58 -1.32 -12.36
N ILE A 484 -14.06 -2.56 -12.22
CA ILE A 484 -15.09 -2.88 -11.22
C ILE A 484 -14.56 -2.78 -9.78
N PHE A 485 -13.23 -2.69 -9.60
CA PHE A 485 -12.61 -2.54 -8.28
C PHE A 485 -12.46 -1.08 -7.90
N GLU A 486 -13.05 -0.72 -6.77
CA GLU A 486 -12.97 0.64 -6.22
C GLU A 486 -11.54 0.97 -5.79
N GLN A 487 -11.12 2.21 -6.06
CA GLN A 487 -9.85 2.76 -5.59
C GLN A 487 -10.11 4.16 -5.01
N GLU A 488 -9.67 4.37 -3.80
CA GLU A 488 -9.97 5.56 -3.00
C GLU A 488 -9.54 6.87 -3.66
N ALA A 489 -8.38 6.87 -4.30
CA ALA A 489 -7.81 8.05 -4.95
C ALA A 489 -8.26 8.24 -6.42
N THR A 490 -9.40 7.66 -6.80
CA THR A 490 -9.92 7.71 -8.18
C THR A 490 -11.42 7.99 -8.23
N ILE A 491 -11.90 8.42 -9.40
CA ILE A 491 -13.32 8.65 -9.74
C ILE A 491 -13.85 7.45 -10.52
N SER A 492 -14.96 6.87 -10.11
CA SER A 492 -15.47 5.61 -10.65
C SER A 492 -16.64 5.76 -11.64
N MET A 493 -17.32 6.93 -11.68
CA MET A 493 -18.49 7.17 -12.55
C MET A 493 -18.19 8.12 -13.71
N MET A 494 -16.92 8.42 -13.97
CA MET A 494 -16.46 9.12 -15.17
C MET A 494 -15.87 8.14 -16.19
N LYS A 495 -15.82 8.58 -17.45
CA LYS A 495 -15.12 7.91 -18.55
C LYS A 495 -13.80 8.60 -18.87
N ASP A 496 -12.90 7.87 -19.53
CA ASP A 496 -11.70 8.47 -20.12
C ASP A 496 -12.12 9.60 -21.06
N TRP A 497 -11.38 10.70 -21.03
CA TRP A 497 -11.62 11.90 -21.86
C TRP A 497 -12.92 12.65 -21.61
N GLU A 498 -13.76 12.26 -20.64
CA GLU A 498 -15.06 12.93 -20.40
C GLU A 498 -14.86 14.40 -20.00
N PHE A 499 -13.90 14.70 -19.12
CA PHE A 499 -13.59 16.06 -18.73
C PHE A 499 -12.12 16.39 -19.01
N LEU A 500 -11.91 17.57 -19.63
CA LEU A 500 -10.60 18.10 -19.97
C LEU A 500 -10.41 19.46 -19.31
N SER A 501 -9.24 19.65 -18.71
CA SER A 501 -8.91 20.89 -17.99
C SER A 501 -7.43 21.23 -18.08
N ASP A 502 -7.07 22.48 -17.91
CA ASP A 502 -5.67 22.90 -17.74
C ASP A 502 -5.36 23.30 -16.28
N ARG A 503 -6.38 23.35 -15.43
CA ARG A 503 -6.28 23.50 -13.97
C ARG A 503 -7.26 22.54 -13.30
N GLN A 504 -6.79 21.79 -12.32
CA GLN A 504 -7.63 20.79 -11.67
C GLN A 504 -7.23 20.61 -10.22
N VAL A 505 -8.24 20.42 -9.37
CA VAL A 505 -8.08 19.93 -8.02
C VAL A 505 -8.99 18.71 -7.86
N PHE A 506 -8.39 17.58 -7.51
CA PHE A 506 -9.07 16.37 -7.09
C PHE A 506 -9.00 16.26 -5.58
N TRP A 507 -10.06 15.78 -4.95
CA TRP A 507 -10.06 15.40 -3.53
C TRP A 507 -10.87 14.13 -3.29
N SER A 508 -10.45 13.39 -2.27
CA SER A 508 -11.16 12.24 -1.73
C SER A 508 -11.08 12.28 -0.21
N VAL A 509 -12.23 12.12 0.43
CA VAL A 509 -12.35 11.93 1.88
C VAL A 509 -13.07 10.61 2.09
N ALA A 510 -12.38 9.63 2.65
CA ALA A 510 -12.88 8.29 2.84
C ALA A 510 -12.83 7.91 4.32
N TRP A 511 -13.92 7.39 4.86
CA TRP A 511 -14.05 6.99 6.26
C TRP A 511 -14.40 5.50 6.35
N ASP A 512 -13.45 4.71 6.85
CA ASP A 512 -13.69 3.36 7.32
C ASP A 512 -14.07 3.42 8.81
N MET A 513 -15.30 3.07 9.13
CA MET A 513 -15.86 3.19 10.48
C MET A 513 -15.55 1.99 11.38
N ASN A 514 -14.80 1.03 10.87
CA ASN A 514 -14.36 -0.14 11.64
C ASN A 514 -15.51 -0.99 12.25
N GLY A 515 -16.67 -0.98 11.60
CA GLY A 515 -17.86 -1.71 12.06
C GLY A 515 -18.64 -1.05 13.20
N LYS A 516 -18.36 0.21 13.50
CA LYS A 516 -18.91 0.92 14.68
C LYS A 516 -20.44 0.94 14.76
N LEU A 517 -21.13 0.98 13.62
CA LEU A 517 -22.59 0.98 13.54
C LEU A 517 -23.14 -0.44 13.31
N LEU A 518 -22.62 -1.17 12.32
CA LEU A 518 -23.14 -2.50 11.93
C LEU A 518 -22.95 -3.52 13.05
N ASN A 519 -21.86 -3.43 13.79
CA ASN A 519 -21.56 -4.34 14.89
C ASN A 519 -22.47 -4.13 16.13
N ARG A 520 -23.29 -3.08 16.16
CA ARG A 520 -24.34 -2.87 17.16
C ARG A 520 -25.65 -3.57 16.82
N ILE A 521 -25.81 -3.99 15.55
CA ILE A 521 -27.04 -4.62 15.09
C ILE A 521 -26.96 -6.13 15.38
N PRO A 522 -27.90 -6.68 16.18
CA PRO A 522 -27.97 -8.12 16.42
C PRO A 522 -27.98 -8.90 15.08
N LEU A 523 -27.28 -10.03 15.01
CA LEU A 523 -27.04 -10.86 13.84
C LEU A 523 -25.95 -10.29 12.90
N ILE A 524 -25.99 -9.03 12.48
CA ILE A 524 -24.97 -8.41 11.59
C ILE A 524 -23.61 -8.39 12.28
N LYS A 525 -23.56 -8.14 13.59
CA LYS A 525 -22.32 -8.17 14.37
C LYS A 525 -21.52 -9.48 14.25
N LYS A 526 -22.22 -10.62 13.99
CA LYS A 526 -21.55 -11.91 13.79
C LYS A 526 -20.81 -12.00 12.45
N LEU A 527 -21.17 -11.15 11.49
CA LEU A 527 -20.54 -11.08 10.17
C LEU A 527 -19.27 -10.22 10.17
N LYS A 528 -19.06 -9.43 11.22
CA LYS A 528 -17.94 -8.48 11.37
C LYS A 528 -17.82 -7.51 10.17
N TRP A 529 -18.96 -7.14 9.58
CA TRP A 529 -19.01 -6.20 8.46
C TRP A 529 -18.67 -4.79 8.94
N ARG A 530 -17.98 -4.04 8.07
CA ARG A 530 -17.51 -2.68 8.35
C ARG A 530 -18.14 -1.71 7.37
N GLU A 531 -18.61 -0.58 7.88
CA GLU A 531 -19.12 0.51 7.04
C GLU A 531 -17.97 1.29 6.44
N TYR A 532 -18.15 1.62 5.19
CA TYR A 532 -17.27 2.51 4.45
C TYR A 532 -18.09 3.60 3.77
N ILE A 533 -17.70 4.85 3.91
CA ILE A 533 -18.29 5.97 3.19
C ILE A 533 -17.17 6.86 2.64
N ALA A 534 -17.36 7.36 1.42
CA ALA A 534 -16.43 8.33 0.85
C ALA A 534 -17.17 9.41 0.06
N ALA A 535 -16.59 10.61 0.05
CA ALA A 535 -16.97 11.72 -0.81
C ALA A 535 -15.76 12.09 -1.67
N LYS A 536 -15.94 12.05 -2.98
CA LYS A 536 -14.89 12.34 -3.96
C LYS A 536 -15.32 13.48 -4.84
N GLY A 537 -14.40 14.33 -5.25
CA GLY A 537 -14.74 15.43 -6.12
C GLY A 537 -13.60 15.88 -7.00
N VAL A 538 -13.97 16.55 -8.08
CA VAL A 538 -13.04 17.20 -9.01
C VAL A 538 -13.55 18.57 -9.35
N TRP A 539 -12.75 19.58 -9.10
CA TRP A 539 -12.90 20.89 -9.69
C TRP A 539 -11.91 21.04 -10.84
N GLY A 540 -12.35 21.57 -11.97
CA GLY A 540 -11.47 21.81 -13.11
C GLY A 540 -11.87 23.07 -13.88
N GLN A 541 -10.92 23.64 -14.58
CA GLN A 541 -11.10 24.77 -15.47
C GLN A 541 -10.31 24.55 -16.75
N LEU A 542 -10.89 24.88 -17.88
CA LEU A 542 -10.18 24.99 -19.16
C LEU A 542 -10.13 26.45 -19.58
N THR A 543 -8.93 27.02 -19.61
CA THR A 543 -8.74 28.41 -20.07
C THR A 543 -8.92 28.52 -21.59
N ASP A 544 -9.27 29.71 -22.06
CA ASP A 544 -9.54 29.97 -23.47
C ASP A 544 -8.37 29.56 -24.37
N LYS A 545 -7.13 29.71 -23.92
CA LYS A 545 -5.92 29.33 -24.70
C LYS A 545 -5.86 27.86 -25.11
N ASN A 546 -6.45 26.97 -24.33
CA ASN A 546 -6.47 25.52 -24.54
C ASN A 546 -7.83 25.01 -25.06
N ASN A 547 -8.79 25.91 -25.31
CA ASN A 547 -10.11 25.55 -25.79
C ASN A 547 -10.18 25.64 -27.33
N PRO A 548 -10.27 24.52 -28.06
CA PRO A 548 -10.33 24.52 -29.51
C PRO A 548 -11.61 25.16 -30.08
N LEU A 549 -12.70 25.20 -29.29
CA LEU A 549 -13.95 25.86 -29.72
C LEU A 549 -13.81 27.38 -29.74
N LYS A 550 -12.89 27.94 -28.94
CA LYS A 550 -12.59 29.38 -28.94
C LYS A 550 -11.44 29.76 -29.84
N ASN A 551 -10.65 28.77 -30.31
CA ASN A 551 -9.47 28.97 -31.17
C ASN A 551 -9.53 28.08 -32.43
N PRO A 552 -10.52 28.27 -33.31
CA PRO A 552 -10.78 27.36 -34.44
C PRO A 552 -9.65 27.35 -35.50
N ASN A 553 -8.78 28.34 -35.49
CA ASN A 553 -7.67 28.47 -36.46
C ASN A 553 -6.31 28.16 -35.84
N ASP A 554 -6.27 27.60 -34.63
CA ASP A 554 -5.03 27.29 -33.94
C ASP A 554 -4.34 26.05 -34.54
N ASP A 555 -3.02 26.11 -34.67
CA ASP A 555 -2.20 25.05 -35.29
C ASP A 555 -1.70 24.00 -34.29
N VAL A 556 -1.77 24.29 -32.99
CA VAL A 556 -1.36 23.41 -31.90
C VAL A 556 -2.53 22.55 -31.39
N LEU A 557 -3.73 23.12 -31.38
CA LEU A 557 -4.89 22.49 -30.77
C LEU A 557 -5.51 21.39 -31.65
N PHE A 558 -6.04 20.38 -31.00
CA PHE A 558 -6.83 19.31 -31.61
C PHE A 558 -8.29 19.45 -31.23
N LYS A 559 -9.19 18.99 -32.12
CA LYS A 559 -10.62 18.85 -31.82
C LYS A 559 -10.78 17.90 -30.64
N PHE A 560 -11.68 18.22 -29.73
CA PHE A 560 -11.99 17.31 -28.61
C PHE A 560 -12.57 16.00 -29.12
N PRO A 561 -12.28 14.88 -28.44
CA PRO A 561 -13.01 13.62 -28.68
C PRO A 561 -14.49 13.80 -28.48
N ASN A 562 -15.27 12.95 -29.12
CA ASN A 562 -16.72 12.92 -28.88
C ASN A 562 -17.02 12.65 -27.42
N ASN A 563 -18.02 13.32 -26.84
CA ASN A 563 -18.42 13.24 -25.44
C ASN A 563 -17.36 13.76 -24.43
N SER A 564 -16.48 14.66 -24.89
CA SER A 564 -15.59 15.42 -24.01
C SER A 564 -16.20 16.78 -23.67
N TYR A 565 -16.09 17.16 -22.41
CA TYR A 565 -16.70 18.37 -21.85
C TYR A 565 -15.67 19.17 -21.04
N THR A 566 -16.04 20.40 -20.76
CA THR A 566 -15.36 21.23 -19.77
C THR A 566 -16.19 21.28 -18.49
N PHE A 567 -15.51 21.46 -17.36
CA PHE A 567 -16.24 21.70 -16.11
C PHE A 567 -16.98 23.03 -16.18
N GLY A 568 -18.17 23.07 -15.59
CA GLY A 568 -18.89 24.31 -15.30
C GLY A 568 -18.44 24.93 -13.99
N ASP A 569 -19.29 25.80 -13.42
CA ASP A 569 -18.97 26.51 -12.17
C ASP A 569 -18.99 25.60 -10.93
N THR A 570 -19.64 24.43 -11.01
CA THR A 570 -19.75 23.49 -9.90
C THR A 570 -18.74 22.35 -10.04
N PRO A 571 -18.07 21.93 -8.94
CA PRO A 571 -17.25 20.73 -8.95
C PRO A 571 -18.07 19.48 -9.26
N TYR A 572 -17.45 18.50 -9.87
CA TYR A 572 -17.98 17.15 -9.97
C TYR A 572 -17.94 16.44 -8.62
N TRP A 573 -18.96 15.64 -8.30
CA TRP A 573 -19.06 14.89 -7.05
C TRP A 573 -19.51 13.46 -7.25
N GLU A 574 -18.90 12.57 -6.47
CA GLU A 574 -19.34 11.20 -6.22
C GLU A 574 -19.44 10.92 -4.74
N LEU A 575 -20.46 10.17 -4.34
CA LEU A 575 -20.60 9.61 -3.00
C LEU A 575 -20.51 8.10 -3.08
N VAL A 576 -19.80 7.53 -2.12
CA VAL A 576 -19.62 6.09 -1.97
C VAL A 576 -20.20 5.66 -0.63
N ALA A 577 -20.97 4.58 -0.63
CA ALA A 577 -21.42 3.91 0.57
C ALA A 577 -21.21 2.41 0.41
N GLY A 578 -20.42 1.82 1.30
CA GLY A 578 -19.97 0.46 1.16
C GLY A 578 -20.07 -0.36 2.44
N VAL A 579 -20.03 -1.66 2.24
CA VAL A 579 -19.85 -2.67 3.28
C VAL A 579 -18.59 -3.46 2.96
N HIS A 580 -17.63 -3.35 3.85
CA HIS A 580 -16.35 -4.03 3.76
C HIS A 580 -16.26 -5.20 4.73
N ASN A 581 -15.14 -5.92 4.69
CA ASN A 581 -14.90 -7.10 5.53
C ASN A 581 -15.86 -8.28 5.27
N ILE A 582 -16.48 -8.35 4.10
CA ILE A 582 -17.32 -9.48 3.70
C ILE A 582 -16.40 -10.69 3.51
N PHE A 583 -16.66 -11.79 4.24
CA PHE A 583 -15.77 -12.96 4.31
C PHE A 583 -14.31 -12.62 4.64
N LYS A 584 -14.08 -11.50 5.33
CA LYS A 584 -12.75 -10.97 5.72
C LYS A 584 -11.86 -10.47 4.57
N PHE A 585 -12.34 -10.44 3.33
CA PHE A 585 -11.54 -10.06 2.16
C PHE A 585 -12.23 -9.06 1.23
N PHE A 586 -13.56 -9.09 1.14
CA PHE A 586 -14.28 -8.35 0.11
C PHE A 586 -14.97 -7.12 0.69
N GLY A 587 -15.09 -6.11 -0.18
CA GLY A 587 -15.97 -4.97 0.00
C GLY A 587 -16.93 -4.87 -1.18
N ILE A 588 -18.11 -4.32 -0.93
CA ILE A 588 -19.10 -3.96 -1.94
C ILE A 588 -19.47 -2.51 -1.70
N ASP A 589 -19.27 -1.68 -2.72
CA ASP A 589 -19.48 -0.24 -2.68
C ASP A 589 -20.55 0.16 -3.68
N TYR A 590 -21.54 0.88 -3.21
CA TYR A 590 -22.47 1.63 -4.04
C TYR A 590 -21.89 3.02 -4.28
N VAL A 591 -21.68 3.37 -5.55
CA VAL A 591 -21.16 4.66 -5.97
C VAL A 591 -22.27 5.44 -6.68
N ARG A 592 -22.45 6.69 -6.28
CA ARG A 592 -23.45 7.59 -6.85
C ARG A 592 -22.82 8.87 -7.38
N ARG A 593 -22.97 9.14 -8.67
CA ARG A 593 -22.67 10.42 -9.29
C ARG A 593 -23.75 11.44 -8.93
N ILE A 594 -23.36 12.62 -8.46
CA ILE A 594 -24.29 13.60 -7.89
C ILE A 594 -24.72 14.64 -8.93
N ASN A 595 -23.82 15.09 -9.77
CA ASN A 595 -24.08 16.13 -10.76
C ASN A 595 -23.55 15.77 -12.15
N TYR A 596 -23.72 16.67 -13.14
CA TYR A 596 -23.42 16.41 -14.56
C TYR A 596 -24.15 15.17 -15.12
N LEU A 597 -25.40 14.95 -14.66
CA LEU A 597 -26.22 13.78 -14.99
C LEU A 597 -26.86 13.85 -16.37
N ASN A 598 -26.79 15.00 -17.02
CA ASN A 598 -27.38 15.29 -18.33
C ASN A 598 -26.43 15.02 -19.50
N HIS A 599 -25.17 14.68 -19.25
CA HIS A 599 -24.27 14.24 -20.30
C HIS A 599 -24.76 12.91 -20.90
N PRO A 600 -24.64 12.72 -22.22
CA PRO A 600 -25.07 11.47 -22.84
C PRO A 600 -24.20 10.29 -22.39
N ASN A 601 -24.84 9.14 -22.20
CA ASN A 601 -24.18 7.87 -21.88
C ASN A 601 -23.33 7.88 -20.59
N VAL A 602 -23.75 8.66 -19.59
CA VAL A 602 -23.07 8.66 -18.27
C VAL A 602 -23.72 7.66 -17.33
N ASP A 603 -22.87 7.01 -16.55
CA ASP A 603 -23.28 6.15 -15.46
C ASP A 603 -23.66 7.02 -14.26
N LYS A 604 -24.94 6.95 -13.82
CA LYS A 604 -25.43 7.73 -12.68
C LYS A 604 -25.13 7.08 -11.33
N TRP A 605 -24.99 5.77 -11.33
CA TRP A 605 -24.64 4.96 -10.18
C TRP A 605 -24.01 3.64 -10.63
N GLY A 606 -23.32 2.98 -9.76
CA GLY A 606 -22.74 1.68 -10.03
C GLY A 606 -22.39 0.94 -8.75
N ILE A 607 -22.20 -0.37 -8.89
CA ILE A 607 -21.62 -1.20 -7.84
C ILE A 607 -20.15 -1.41 -8.15
N ARG A 608 -19.31 -1.26 -7.13
CA ARG A 608 -17.88 -1.54 -7.21
C ARG A 608 -17.53 -2.58 -6.16
N MET A 609 -16.42 -3.24 -6.35
CA MET A 609 -15.89 -4.24 -5.43
C MET A 609 -14.61 -3.71 -4.80
N GLY A 610 -14.38 -4.04 -3.53
CA GLY A 610 -13.11 -3.85 -2.86
C GLY A 610 -12.49 -5.23 -2.57
N PHE A 611 -11.18 -5.34 -2.72
CA PHE A 611 -10.43 -6.47 -2.18
C PHE A 611 -9.45 -5.92 -1.14
N LEU A 612 -9.80 -6.11 0.11
CA LEU A 612 -9.08 -5.57 1.27
C LEU A 612 -8.86 -6.70 2.28
N MET A 613 -7.62 -7.05 2.50
CA MET A 613 -7.25 -7.95 3.59
C MET A 613 -6.98 -7.09 4.83
N THR A 614 -7.95 -7.03 5.73
CA THR A 614 -7.85 -6.26 6.98
C THR A 614 -7.78 -7.23 8.16
N PHE A 615 -7.00 -6.87 9.15
CA PHE A 615 -6.87 -7.63 10.39
C PHE A 615 -7.88 -7.19 11.43
#